data_468e987c530050be324bcd032a14d5c5
#
_entry.id   468e987c530050be324bcd032a14d5c5
#
_cell.length_a   1.000
_cell.length_b   1.000
_cell.length_c   1.000
_cell.angle_alpha   90.00
_cell.angle_beta   90.00
_cell.angle_gamma   90.00
#
_symmetry.space_group_name_H-M   'P 1'
#
loop_
_entity.id
_entity.type
_entity.pdbx_description
1 polymer ?
#
loop_
_entity_poly.entity_id
_entity_poly.type
_entity_poly.pdbx_seq_one_letter_code
_entity_poly.pdbx_strand_id
1 'polypeptide(L)'
;TEAEAVKLFANTYLAMRVSFFNELDTYAEMKNLNTKSIIDGVCLDPRIGNHYNNPSFGYGGYCLPKDTKQLKANFSDVPNDIISAVVTSNKTRKEFITSQIMNKNPKAVGIYRLTMKSNSDNFRQSSIQSVMELLKNNGIELIIYEPTLKVDLFEGFGVENDFEKFVTKSDVIVANRYS
;
A
#
# COMPACT_ATOMS: atom_id res chain seq x y z
N THR A 1 7.48 23.11 -17.23
CA THR A 1 6.81 23.14 -18.56
C THR A 1 5.46 22.45 -18.46
N GLU A 2 4.57 22.70 -19.44
CA GLU A 2 3.23 22.07 -19.52
C GLU A 2 3.36 20.54 -19.61
N ALA A 3 4.33 20.01 -20.34
CA ALA A 3 4.57 18.57 -20.45
C ALA A 3 4.92 17.93 -19.11
N GLU A 4 5.71 18.60 -18.26
CA GLU A 4 6.01 18.15 -16.91
C GLU A 4 4.77 18.20 -16.02
N ALA A 5 4.00 19.30 -16.10
CA ALA A 5 2.74 19.43 -15.39
C ALA A 5 1.76 18.31 -15.77
N VAL A 6 1.59 18.01 -17.05
CA VAL A 6 0.74 16.89 -17.53
C VAL A 6 1.11 15.59 -16.86
N LYS A 7 2.39 15.25 -16.80
CA LYS A 7 2.86 14.02 -16.14
C LYS A 7 2.53 14.00 -14.64
N LEU A 8 2.82 15.10 -13.93
CA LEU A 8 2.60 15.19 -12.49
C LEU A 8 1.11 15.09 -12.16
N PHE A 9 0.25 15.82 -12.89
CA PHE A 9 -1.19 15.78 -12.70
C PHE A 9 -1.78 14.40 -13.05
N ALA A 10 -1.35 13.77 -14.15
CA ALA A 10 -1.81 12.43 -14.53
C ALA A 10 -1.48 11.40 -13.42
N ASN A 11 -0.25 11.37 -12.94
CA ASN A 11 0.15 10.44 -11.88
C ASN A 11 -0.55 10.75 -10.54
N THR A 12 -0.76 12.03 -10.23
CA THR A 12 -1.50 12.41 -9.02
C THR A 12 -2.97 12.04 -9.10
N TYR A 13 -3.60 12.15 -10.28
CA TYR A 13 -4.96 11.67 -10.50
C TYR A 13 -5.08 10.16 -10.29
N LEU A 14 -4.14 9.38 -10.83
CA LEU A 14 -4.13 7.93 -10.61
C LEU A 14 -3.94 7.57 -9.13
N ALA A 15 -3.05 8.28 -8.44
CA ALA A 15 -2.84 8.11 -7.00
C ALA A 15 -4.10 8.49 -6.20
N MET A 16 -4.81 9.55 -6.59
CA MET A 16 -6.08 9.95 -6.01
C MET A 16 -7.15 8.86 -6.16
N ARG A 17 -7.25 8.23 -7.33
CA ARG A 17 -8.18 7.11 -7.53
C ARG A 17 -7.87 5.95 -6.59
N VAL A 18 -6.61 5.54 -6.48
CA VAL A 18 -6.21 4.49 -5.53
C VAL A 18 -6.58 4.90 -4.10
N SER A 19 -6.32 6.15 -3.71
CA SER A 19 -6.66 6.66 -2.38
C SER A 19 -8.16 6.63 -2.13
N PHE A 20 -8.98 7.01 -3.12
CA PHE A 20 -10.45 6.95 -3.01
C PHE A 20 -10.94 5.54 -2.73
N PHE A 21 -10.49 4.55 -3.49
CA PHE A 21 -10.89 3.16 -3.28
C PHE A 21 -10.30 2.55 -2.00
N ASN A 22 -9.12 3.00 -1.55
CA ASN A 22 -8.58 2.65 -0.25
C ASN A 22 -9.45 3.18 0.90
N GLU A 23 -9.95 4.41 0.82
CA GLU A 23 -10.86 4.98 1.82
C GLU A 23 -12.24 4.30 1.79
N LEU A 24 -12.74 3.97 0.60
CA LEU A 24 -13.95 3.16 0.46
C LEU A 24 -13.80 1.80 1.17
N ASP A 25 -12.68 1.11 0.96
CA ASP A 25 -12.36 -0.16 1.62
C ASP A 25 -12.26 0.01 3.14
N THR A 26 -11.57 1.04 3.61
CA THR A 26 -11.49 1.39 5.04
C THR A 26 -12.89 1.62 5.63
N TYR A 27 -13.74 2.36 4.94
CA TYR A 27 -15.13 2.59 5.36
C TYR A 27 -15.92 1.29 5.44
N ALA A 28 -15.83 0.46 4.40
CA ALA A 28 -16.54 -0.81 4.34
C ALA A 28 -16.10 -1.75 5.47
N GLU A 29 -14.79 -1.87 5.71
CA GLU A 29 -14.24 -2.68 6.81
C GLU A 29 -14.74 -2.19 8.17
N MET A 30 -14.67 -0.89 8.43
CA MET A 30 -15.12 -0.30 9.71
C MET A 30 -16.64 -0.41 9.93
N LYS A 31 -17.43 -0.58 8.86
CA LYS A 31 -18.89 -0.72 8.91
C LYS A 31 -19.37 -2.16 8.72
N ASN A 32 -18.45 -3.13 8.64
CA ASN A 32 -18.75 -4.54 8.35
C ASN A 32 -19.56 -4.73 7.05
N LEU A 33 -19.21 -3.96 6.02
CA LEU A 33 -19.80 -4.04 4.68
C LEU A 33 -18.89 -4.82 3.73
N ASN A 34 -19.44 -5.30 2.64
CA ASN A 34 -18.65 -5.99 1.61
C ASN A 34 -18.03 -4.98 0.64
N THR A 35 -16.72 -4.74 0.78
CA THR A 35 -15.96 -3.83 -0.06
C THR A 35 -16.12 -4.11 -1.55
N LYS A 36 -16.00 -5.40 -1.94
CA LYS A 36 -16.08 -5.77 -3.36
C LYS A 36 -17.43 -5.41 -3.96
N SER A 37 -18.52 -5.69 -3.27
CA SER A 37 -19.86 -5.36 -3.74
C SER A 37 -20.07 -3.85 -3.91
N ILE A 38 -19.49 -3.04 -3.02
CA ILE A 38 -19.58 -1.58 -3.13
C ILE A 38 -18.74 -1.08 -4.32
N ILE A 39 -17.51 -1.59 -4.48
CA ILE A 39 -16.64 -1.23 -5.62
C ILE A 39 -17.32 -1.61 -6.94
N ASP A 40 -17.83 -2.84 -7.05
CA ASP A 40 -18.51 -3.32 -8.26
C ASP A 40 -19.71 -2.41 -8.59
N GLY A 41 -20.50 -2.03 -7.58
CA GLY A 41 -21.65 -1.14 -7.76
C GLY A 41 -21.25 0.28 -8.20
N VAL A 42 -20.26 0.89 -7.55
CA VAL A 42 -19.76 2.22 -7.90
C VAL A 42 -19.17 2.25 -9.32
N CYS A 43 -18.47 1.18 -9.70
CA CYS A 43 -17.82 1.09 -11.01
C CYS A 43 -18.75 0.74 -12.17
N LEU A 44 -20.05 0.47 -11.92
CA LEU A 44 -21.07 0.34 -12.98
C LEU A 44 -21.28 1.67 -13.72
N ASP A 45 -21.03 2.81 -13.08
CA ASP A 45 -21.07 4.10 -13.76
C ASP A 45 -19.90 4.20 -14.75
N PRO A 46 -20.14 4.34 -16.07
CA PRO A 46 -19.09 4.36 -17.08
C PRO A 46 -18.16 5.57 -16.96
N ARG A 47 -18.56 6.62 -16.23
CA ARG A 47 -17.72 7.78 -15.93
C ARG A 47 -16.67 7.46 -14.87
N ILE A 48 -16.92 6.44 -14.05
CA ILE A 48 -16.00 5.93 -13.02
C ILE A 48 -15.18 4.77 -13.59
N GLY A 49 -15.84 3.71 -14.04
CA GLY A 49 -15.20 2.54 -14.65
C GLY A 49 -14.27 1.76 -13.71
N ASN A 50 -13.66 0.70 -14.25
CA ASN A 50 -12.89 -0.28 -13.49
C ASN A 50 -11.37 -0.01 -13.47
N HIS A 51 -10.93 1.25 -13.59
CA HIS A 51 -9.51 1.59 -13.61
C HIS A 51 -9.02 1.98 -12.23
N TYR A 52 -7.89 1.44 -11.77
CA TYR A 52 -7.27 1.80 -10.50
C TYR A 52 -8.25 1.74 -9.31
N ASN A 53 -9.14 0.76 -9.30
CA ASN A 53 -10.23 0.60 -8.32
C ASN A 53 -9.95 -0.52 -7.30
N ASN A 54 -8.77 -1.13 -7.34
CA ASN A 54 -8.41 -2.21 -6.41
C ASN A 54 -7.75 -1.63 -5.16
N PRO A 55 -8.32 -1.81 -3.96
CA PRO A 55 -7.71 -1.38 -2.71
C PRO A 55 -6.36 -2.04 -2.46
N SER A 56 -5.50 -1.29 -1.80
CA SER A 56 -4.14 -1.71 -1.48
C SER A 56 -3.71 -1.15 -0.11
N PHE A 57 -2.48 -1.46 0.31
CA PHE A 57 -1.88 -0.85 1.51
C PHE A 57 -1.46 0.61 1.33
N GLY A 58 -1.74 1.16 0.16
CA GLY A 58 -1.41 2.50 -0.29
C GLY A 58 -0.88 2.46 -1.71
N TYR A 59 -0.98 3.57 -2.43
CA TYR A 59 -0.29 3.66 -3.71
C TYR A 59 1.22 3.63 -3.50
N GLY A 60 1.90 2.84 -4.31
CA GLY A 60 3.32 2.58 -4.22
C GLY A 60 3.99 2.63 -5.60
N GLY A 61 5.17 2.03 -5.69
CA GLY A 61 6.05 2.13 -6.84
C GLY A 61 6.86 3.43 -6.85
N TYR A 62 7.65 3.63 -7.90
CA TYR A 62 8.54 4.80 -7.96
C TYR A 62 7.79 6.09 -8.31
N CYS A 63 6.94 6.03 -9.33
CA CYS A 63 6.36 7.23 -9.94
C CYS A 63 5.30 7.90 -9.05
N LEU A 64 4.28 7.14 -8.59
CA LEU A 64 3.14 7.75 -7.91
C LEU A 64 3.54 8.47 -6.61
N PRO A 65 4.32 7.87 -5.66
CA PRO A 65 4.71 8.57 -4.44
C PRO A 65 5.63 9.76 -4.68
N LYS A 66 6.51 9.67 -5.69
CA LYS A 66 7.43 10.77 -6.03
C LYS A 66 6.68 11.93 -6.65
N ASP A 67 5.88 11.66 -7.68
CA ASP A 67 5.23 12.70 -8.47
C ASP A 67 4.12 13.41 -7.68
N THR A 68 3.40 12.70 -6.79
CA THR A 68 2.41 13.33 -5.88
C THR A 68 3.06 14.28 -4.89
N LYS A 69 4.20 13.89 -4.30
CA LYS A 69 4.96 14.76 -3.39
C LYS A 69 5.55 15.96 -4.12
N GLN A 70 6.06 15.75 -5.33
CA GLN A 70 6.59 16.82 -6.18
C GLN A 70 5.48 17.81 -6.54
N LEU A 71 4.32 17.31 -6.98
CA LEU A 71 3.19 18.19 -7.29
C LEU A 71 2.73 18.98 -6.06
N LYS A 72 2.60 18.32 -4.89
CA LYS A 72 2.28 19.00 -3.63
C LYS A 72 3.28 20.11 -3.31
N ALA A 73 4.57 19.88 -3.49
CA ALA A 73 5.60 20.90 -3.27
C ALA A 73 5.45 22.09 -4.23
N ASN A 74 5.07 21.83 -5.48
CA ASN A 74 4.83 22.86 -6.49
C ASN A 74 3.58 23.74 -6.17
N PHE A 75 2.73 23.29 -5.23
CA PHE A 75 1.55 24.02 -4.76
C PHE A 75 1.81 24.86 -3.49
N SER A 76 3.07 25.12 -3.12
CA SER A 76 3.42 25.84 -1.88
C SER A 76 2.77 27.24 -1.78
N ASP A 77 2.58 27.89 -2.91
CA ASP A 77 2.01 29.23 -3.07
C ASP A 77 0.68 29.24 -3.88
N VAL A 78 0.15 28.04 -4.15
CA VAL A 78 -1.10 27.87 -4.89
C VAL A 78 -2.17 27.25 -3.98
N PRO A 79 -3.39 27.81 -3.91
CA PRO A 79 -4.48 27.21 -3.13
C PRO A 79 -4.75 25.77 -3.56
N ASN A 80 -4.77 24.85 -2.59
CA ASN A 80 -5.06 23.44 -2.85
C ASN A 80 -5.57 22.72 -1.60
N ASP A 81 -6.45 21.74 -1.81
CA ASP A 81 -6.89 20.78 -0.80
C ASP A 81 -6.67 19.36 -1.31
N ILE A 82 -7.19 19.04 -2.49
CA ILE A 82 -7.15 17.68 -3.05
C ILE A 82 -5.71 17.17 -3.22
N ILE A 83 -4.80 18.00 -3.77
CA ILE A 83 -3.41 17.60 -4.00
C ILE A 83 -2.71 17.24 -2.68
N SER A 84 -2.94 18.04 -1.63
CA SER A 84 -2.43 17.75 -0.30
C SER A 84 -3.09 16.51 0.32
N ALA A 85 -4.41 16.36 0.15
CA ALA A 85 -5.17 15.21 0.64
C ALA A 85 -4.70 13.88 0.04
N VAL A 86 -4.37 13.82 -1.24
CA VAL A 86 -3.84 12.61 -1.89
C VAL A 86 -2.58 12.12 -1.18
N VAL A 87 -1.66 13.00 -0.83
CA VAL A 87 -0.43 12.62 -0.12
C VAL A 87 -0.73 12.17 1.31
N THR A 88 -1.63 12.87 2.00
CA THR A 88 -2.00 12.56 3.38
C THR A 88 -2.77 11.24 3.47
N SER A 89 -3.73 11.00 2.57
CA SER A 89 -4.54 9.77 2.54
C SER A 89 -3.69 8.51 2.40
N ASN A 90 -2.60 8.56 1.62
CA ASN A 90 -1.69 7.44 1.49
C ASN A 90 -0.96 7.08 2.81
N LYS A 91 -0.64 8.08 3.61
CA LYS A 91 -0.09 7.89 4.96
C LYS A 91 -1.15 7.29 5.89
N THR A 92 -2.32 7.90 5.93
CA THR A 92 -3.46 7.44 6.75
C THR A 92 -3.83 5.98 6.46
N ARG A 93 -3.83 5.59 5.18
CA ARG A 93 -4.10 4.18 4.79
C ARG A 93 -3.09 3.21 5.39
N LYS A 94 -1.81 3.52 5.34
CA LYS A 94 -0.75 2.66 5.89
C LYS A 94 -0.85 2.54 7.42
N GLU A 95 -1.15 3.64 8.09
CA GLU A 95 -1.39 3.68 9.53
C GLU A 95 -2.62 2.85 9.91
N PHE A 96 -3.71 2.95 9.14
CA PHE A 96 -4.91 2.11 9.33
C PHE A 96 -4.59 0.63 9.18
N ILE A 97 -3.93 0.20 8.10
CA ILE A 97 -3.53 -1.20 7.90
C ILE A 97 -2.66 -1.69 9.07
N THR A 98 -1.70 -0.89 9.49
CA THR A 98 -0.86 -1.22 10.65
C THR A 98 -1.70 -1.41 11.91
N SER A 99 -2.66 -0.52 12.18
CA SER A 99 -3.54 -0.64 13.35
C SER A 99 -4.41 -1.91 13.29
N GLN A 100 -4.91 -2.29 12.12
CA GLN A 100 -5.69 -3.52 11.94
C GLN A 100 -4.85 -4.78 12.22
N ILE A 101 -3.58 -4.77 11.82
CA ILE A 101 -2.65 -5.86 12.15
C ILE A 101 -2.40 -5.89 13.66
N MET A 102 -2.09 -4.74 14.27
CA MET A 102 -1.82 -4.62 15.71
C MET A 102 -3.01 -5.03 16.59
N ASN A 103 -4.24 -4.79 16.15
CA ASN A 103 -5.46 -5.21 16.86
C ASN A 103 -5.59 -6.73 17.02
N LYS A 104 -4.82 -7.52 16.25
CA LYS A 104 -4.74 -8.99 16.40
C LYS A 104 -3.73 -9.42 17.46
N ASN A 105 -3.03 -8.47 18.09
CA ASN A 105 -1.99 -8.69 19.11
C ASN A 105 -0.90 -9.69 18.69
N PRO A 106 -0.33 -9.60 17.49
CA PRO A 106 0.70 -10.53 17.03
C PRO A 106 2.02 -10.26 17.76
N LYS A 107 2.82 -11.29 17.99
CA LYS A 107 4.23 -11.19 18.36
C LYS A 107 5.11 -11.18 17.12
N ALA A 108 4.77 -12.01 16.15
CA ALA A 108 5.46 -12.13 14.87
C ALA A 108 4.48 -11.97 13.70
N VAL A 109 4.85 -11.15 12.72
CA VAL A 109 4.07 -10.94 11.49
C VAL A 109 4.88 -11.41 10.30
N GLY A 110 4.31 -12.36 9.57
CA GLY A 110 4.85 -12.84 8.31
C GLY A 110 4.47 -11.91 7.15
N ILE A 111 5.46 -11.50 6.38
CA ILE A 111 5.27 -10.72 5.17
C ILE A 111 5.37 -11.65 3.97
N TYR A 112 4.23 -11.92 3.35
CA TYR A 112 4.18 -12.79 2.18
C TYR A 112 4.40 -11.98 0.91
N ARG A 113 5.61 -12.06 0.37
CA ARG A 113 6.14 -11.36 -0.80
C ARG A 113 6.22 -9.83 -0.64
N LEU A 114 7.32 -9.29 -1.09
CA LEU A 114 7.62 -7.86 -1.02
C LEU A 114 7.14 -7.08 -2.25
N THR A 115 6.95 -7.75 -3.39
CA THR A 115 6.65 -7.09 -4.67
C THR A 115 5.17 -7.07 -4.99
N MET A 116 4.72 -5.96 -5.59
CA MET A 116 3.37 -5.83 -6.16
C MET A 116 3.23 -6.45 -7.56
N LYS A 117 4.35 -6.64 -8.26
CA LYS A 117 4.39 -7.21 -9.62
C LYS A 117 5.20 -8.49 -9.62
N SER A 118 4.67 -9.54 -10.24
CA SER A 118 5.45 -10.74 -10.55
C SER A 118 6.65 -10.35 -11.41
N ASN A 119 7.83 -10.87 -11.08
CA ASN A 119 9.11 -10.61 -11.76
C ASN A 119 9.63 -9.16 -11.67
N SER A 120 9.34 -8.43 -10.60
CA SER A 120 9.91 -7.12 -10.34
C SER A 120 10.87 -7.20 -9.16
N ASP A 121 12.11 -6.78 -9.36
CA ASP A 121 13.13 -6.71 -8.30
C ASP A 121 13.08 -5.40 -7.51
N ASN A 122 12.07 -4.58 -7.75
CA ASN A 122 11.95 -3.27 -7.11
C ASN A 122 11.24 -3.37 -5.75
N PHE A 123 11.87 -4.06 -4.80
CA PHE A 123 11.36 -4.27 -3.45
C PHE A 123 11.22 -2.98 -2.66
N ARG A 124 12.13 -2.00 -2.88
CA ARG A 124 12.33 -0.83 -2.02
C ARG A 124 11.25 0.23 -2.09
N GLN A 125 10.31 0.13 -3.01
CA GLN A 125 9.30 1.18 -3.23
C GLN A 125 7.85 0.65 -3.09
N SER A 126 7.71 -0.53 -2.54
CA SER A 126 6.41 -1.12 -2.25
C SER A 126 5.79 -0.46 -1.00
N SER A 127 4.48 -0.25 -1.01
CA SER A 127 3.73 0.28 0.13
C SER A 127 3.84 -0.61 1.38
N ILE A 128 4.08 -1.92 1.20
CA ILE A 128 4.29 -2.86 2.29
C ILE A 128 5.48 -2.48 3.18
N GLN A 129 6.55 -1.90 2.62
CA GLN A 129 7.72 -1.52 3.41
C GLN A 129 7.41 -0.46 4.46
N SER A 130 6.58 0.53 4.12
CA SER A 130 6.16 1.51 5.12
C SER A 130 5.33 0.87 6.25
N VAL A 131 4.51 -0.14 5.94
CA VAL A 131 3.77 -0.91 6.94
C VAL A 131 4.74 -1.73 7.80
N MET A 132 5.76 -2.35 7.20
CA MET A 132 6.82 -3.08 7.91
C MET A 132 7.58 -2.17 8.90
N GLU A 133 7.97 -0.97 8.46
CA GLU A 133 8.62 0.02 9.32
C GLU A 133 7.72 0.43 10.50
N LEU A 134 6.44 0.67 10.26
CA LEU A 134 5.49 1.00 11.31
C LEU A 134 5.32 -0.16 12.31
N LEU A 135 5.22 -1.40 11.85
CA LEU A 135 5.14 -2.59 12.71
C LEU A 135 6.42 -2.77 13.55
N LYS A 136 7.60 -2.62 12.91
CA LYS A 136 8.90 -2.68 13.60
C LYS A 136 9.00 -1.63 14.71
N ASN A 137 8.57 -0.40 14.43
CA ASN A 137 8.58 0.69 15.42
C ASN A 137 7.63 0.43 16.59
N ASN A 138 6.64 -0.45 16.42
CA ASN A 138 5.78 -0.96 17.48
C ASN A 138 6.30 -2.24 18.17
N GLY A 139 7.53 -2.65 17.89
CA GLY A 139 8.17 -3.80 18.52
C GLY A 139 7.74 -5.17 18.00
N ILE A 140 7.13 -5.23 16.84
CA ILE A 140 6.68 -6.48 16.20
C ILE A 140 7.85 -7.14 15.47
N GLU A 141 8.06 -8.43 15.69
CA GLU A 141 8.98 -9.24 14.88
C GLU A 141 8.43 -9.42 13.47
N LEU A 142 9.28 -9.23 12.45
CA LEU A 142 8.89 -9.40 11.06
C LEU A 142 9.70 -10.51 10.40
N ILE A 143 8.99 -11.40 9.71
CA ILE A 143 9.56 -12.52 8.97
C ILE A 143 9.12 -12.40 7.51
N ILE A 144 10.05 -12.39 6.57
CA ILE A 144 9.76 -12.24 5.14
C ILE A 144 9.80 -13.60 4.46
N TYR A 145 8.75 -13.90 3.70
CA TYR A 145 8.77 -14.97 2.71
C TYR A 145 8.86 -14.36 1.32
N GLU A 146 10.02 -14.48 0.67
CA GLU A 146 10.25 -14.00 -0.69
C GLU A 146 11.20 -14.95 -1.44
N PRO A 147 10.67 -15.93 -2.17
CA PRO A 147 11.49 -17.00 -2.79
C PRO A 147 12.54 -16.50 -3.78
N THR A 148 12.40 -15.27 -4.29
CA THR A 148 13.37 -14.66 -5.19
C THR A 148 14.60 -14.10 -4.45
N LEU A 149 14.50 -13.86 -3.14
CA LEU A 149 15.60 -13.43 -2.30
C LEU A 149 16.42 -14.66 -1.83
N LYS A 150 17.71 -14.66 -2.11
CA LYS A 150 18.66 -15.71 -1.69
C LYS A 150 19.57 -15.23 -0.55
N VAL A 151 18.98 -14.53 0.42
CA VAL A 151 19.66 -13.97 1.58
C VAL A 151 18.87 -14.30 2.85
N ASP A 152 19.58 -14.40 3.98
CA ASP A 152 18.93 -14.65 5.28
C ASP A 152 18.35 -13.39 5.91
N LEU A 153 18.81 -12.21 5.47
CA LEU A 153 18.36 -10.90 5.96
C LEU A 153 18.13 -9.96 4.79
N PHE A 154 17.02 -9.25 4.82
CA PHE A 154 16.69 -8.16 3.90
C PHE A 154 16.34 -6.90 4.71
N GLU A 155 17.14 -5.84 4.56
CA GLU A 155 16.98 -4.55 5.30
C GLU A 155 16.85 -4.72 6.83
N GLY A 156 17.52 -5.73 7.38
CA GLY A 156 17.50 -6.04 8.80
C GLY A 156 16.30 -6.86 9.27
N PHE A 157 15.50 -7.41 8.34
CA PHE A 157 14.43 -8.35 8.60
C PHE A 157 14.84 -9.77 8.20
N GLY A 158 14.44 -10.76 9.00
CA GLY A 158 14.69 -12.16 8.71
C GLY A 158 13.94 -12.65 7.48
N VAL A 159 14.62 -13.41 6.60
CA VAL A 159 14.00 -14.06 5.44
C VAL A 159 13.90 -15.54 5.72
N GLU A 160 12.69 -16.10 5.60
CA GLU A 160 12.41 -17.54 5.72
C GLU A 160 11.75 -18.02 4.44
N ASN A 161 12.49 -18.74 3.61
CA ASN A 161 12.03 -19.22 2.32
C ASN A 161 11.47 -20.66 2.36
N ASP A 162 11.51 -21.32 3.51
CA ASP A 162 10.71 -22.51 3.78
C ASP A 162 9.29 -22.06 4.17
N PHE A 163 8.32 -22.34 3.31
CA PHE A 163 6.96 -21.85 3.48
C PHE A 163 6.29 -22.40 4.75
N GLU A 164 6.51 -23.68 5.09
CA GLU A 164 5.93 -24.27 6.30
C GLU A 164 6.50 -23.63 7.57
N LYS A 165 7.80 -23.37 7.60
CA LYS A 165 8.44 -22.66 8.71
C LYS A 165 7.98 -21.22 8.79
N PHE A 166 7.84 -20.54 7.65
CA PHE A 166 7.31 -19.17 7.59
C PHE A 166 5.91 -19.11 8.20
N VAL A 167 5.00 -20.00 7.80
CA VAL A 167 3.64 -20.07 8.35
C VAL A 167 3.66 -20.36 9.85
N THR A 168 4.46 -21.32 10.28
CA THR A 168 4.53 -21.73 11.69
C THR A 168 5.08 -20.63 12.60
N LYS A 169 6.00 -19.80 12.10
CA LYS A 169 6.62 -18.70 12.85
C LYS A 169 5.76 -17.44 12.90
N SER A 170 4.68 -17.35 12.10
CA SER A 170 3.89 -16.13 11.93
C SER A 170 2.55 -16.23 12.64
N ASP A 171 2.25 -15.30 13.57
CA ASP A 171 0.93 -15.20 14.19
C ASP A 171 -0.10 -14.60 13.22
N VAL A 172 0.34 -13.69 12.37
CA VAL A 172 -0.45 -13.04 11.31
C VAL A 172 0.40 -13.01 10.04
N ILE A 173 -0.21 -13.38 8.91
CA ILE A 173 0.43 -13.26 7.60
C ILE A 173 -0.21 -12.10 6.83
N VAL A 174 0.63 -11.21 6.35
CA VAL A 174 0.26 -10.03 5.56
C VAL A 174 0.69 -10.24 4.12
N ALA A 175 -0.26 -10.26 3.22
CA ALA A 175 -0.02 -10.39 1.78
C ALA A 175 -0.45 -9.11 1.06
N ASN A 176 0.47 -8.48 0.36
CA ASN A 176 0.16 -7.32 -0.48
C ASN A 176 -0.54 -7.73 -1.79
N ARG A 177 -0.52 -9.01 -2.11
CA ARG A 177 -1.11 -9.59 -3.32
C ARG A 177 -1.43 -11.07 -3.12
N TYR A 178 -2.61 -11.51 -3.58
CA TYR A 178 -2.89 -12.91 -3.83
C TYR A 178 -2.37 -13.31 -5.22
N SER A 179 -1.66 -14.40 -5.30
CA SER A 179 -1.22 -15.02 -6.56
C SER A 179 -1.78 -16.43 -6.66
#